data_b7fb5faa54d34d15478d6027601e9ece
#
_entry.id   b7fb5faa54d34d15478d6027601e9ece
#
_cell.length_a   1.000
_cell.length_b   1.000
_cell.length_c   1.000
_cell.angle_alpha   90.00
_cell.angle_beta   90.00
_cell.angle_gamma   90.00
#
_symmetry.space_group_name_H-M   'P 1'
#
loop_
_entity.id
_entity.type
_entity.pdbx_description
1 polymer ?
#
loop_
_entity_poly.entity_id
_entity_poly.type
_entity_poly.pdbx_seq_one_letter_code
_entity_poly.pdbx_strand_id
1 'polypeptide(L)'
;MAKTTIPQKTQSALWARAGGRCQYRGCNQDLVGDLISGNEDATFGFIAHIVGDSVDGPRGDAVRSPQLARSLENLMLMCATHHKLIDVVDVAGHPEPVLLAMKAEHESRIQVLTAIDEDRASHVIRFGANIGENEALVSTKAIFAAMQPHHHPAGGQTIDLELVGCAYKDDEPAYWIFQRDNLRRQFEAKVRGRVERQEVRHLSVFALAPQPLLIELGRLLCDIVPATVRQRHREPATWAWQADQTPITFTVSPPASGRGRPVALKLGISATVTDERITKLLGEDAAIWSVTAAEPHNDILRRPEDQAAFRKVMRSLFDRIKAEHGEDAILHVFPAMPASLAVELGRVWMPKSDLAMTIYDNNRTAGFIPTITIGKD
;
A
#
# COMPACT_ATOMS: atom_id res chain seq x y z
N MET A 1 -0.38 16.42 49.12
CA MET A 1 -0.24 14.93 49.12
C MET A 1 1.11 14.56 48.54
N ALA A 2 1.72 13.43 48.97
CA ALA A 2 2.99 12.97 48.42
C ALA A 2 2.79 12.54 46.97
N LYS A 3 3.69 12.93 46.06
CA LYS A 3 3.67 12.56 44.65
C LYS A 3 3.83 11.04 44.53
N THR A 4 3.00 10.39 43.69
CA THR A 4 3.05 8.94 43.47
C THR A 4 4.40 8.53 42.90
N THR A 5 5.05 7.55 43.51
CA THR A 5 6.29 6.99 42.98
C THR A 5 6.00 6.07 41.82
N ILE A 6 6.50 6.43 40.63
CA ILE A 6 6.35 5.65 39.38
C ILE A 6 7.45 4.57 39.38
N PRO A 7 7.09 3.29 39.14
CA PRO A 7 8.08 2.21 39.05
C PRO A 7 9.14 2.46 37.97
N GLN A 8 10.41 2.11 38.27
CA GLN A 8 11.53 2.30 37.30
C GLN A 8 11.26 1.67 35.94
N LYS A 9 10.67 0.47 35.92
CA LYS A 9 10.25 -0.19 34.65
C LYS A 9 9.30 0.68 33.81
N THR A 10 8.33 1.33 34.45
CA THR A 10 7.37 2.22 33.78
C THR A 10 8.06 3.49 33.29
N GLN A 11 8.97 4.05 34.07
CA GLN A 11 9.77 5.22 33.67
C GLN A 11 10.64 4.88 32.45
N SER A 12 11.40 3.78 32.48
CA SER A 12 12.25 3.35 31.39
C SER A 12 11.43 3.11 30.09
N ALA A 13 10.26 2.49 30.22
CA ALA A 13 9.37 2.28 29.07
C ALA A 13 8.84 3.60 28.49
N LEU A 14 8.50 4.58 29.34
CA LEU A 14 8.07 5.91 28.91
C LEU A 14 9.17 6.65 28.15
N TRP A 15 10.39 6.69 28.72
CA TRP A 15 11.55 7.31 28.09
C TRP A 15 11.88 6.69 26.74
N ALA A 16 11.84 5.36 26.64
CA ALA A 16 12.07 4.65 25.37
C ALA A 16 11.00 4.99 24.33
N ARG A 17 9.71 4.98 24.68
CA ARG A 17 8.62 5.31 23.75
C ARG A 17 8.61 6.78 23.33
N ALA A 18 9.05 7.67 24.21
CA ALA A 18 9.19 9.09 23.91
C ALA A 18 10.46 9.41 23.11
N GLY A 19 11.42 8.46 23.01
CA GLY A 19 12.72 8.69 22.37
C GLY A 19 13.55 9.76 23.08
N GLY A 20 13.38 9.92 24.43
CA GLY A 20 14.05 10.96 25.22
C GLY A 20 13.56 12.38 24.93
N ARG A 21 12.41 12.57 24.28
CA ARG A 21 11.92 13.88 23.79
C ARG A 21 10.58 14.27 24.37
N CYS A 22 10.34 15.59 24.40
CA CYS A 22 9.06 16.15 24.84
C CYS A 22 7.92 15.72 23.91
N GLN A 23 6.89 15.08 24.47
CA GLN A 23 5.73 14.56 23.73
C GLN A 23 4.66 15.62 23.43
N TYR A 24 4.87 16.87 23.83
CA TYR A 24 3.96 17.96 23.47
C TYR A 24 4.01 18.24 21.97
N ARG A 25 2.84 18.34 21.34
CA ARG A 25 2.71 18.53 19.88
C ARG A 25 3.53 19.74 19.39
N GLY A 26 4.45 19.51 18.46
CA GLY A 26 5.32 20.53 17.87
C GLY A 26 6.58 20.87 18.67
N CYS A 27 6.74 20.39 19.92
CA CYS A 27 7.93 20.69 20.74
C CYS A 27 9.15 19.86 20.34
N ASN A 28 9.10 18.54 20.54
CA ASN A 28 10.20 17.62 20.23
C ASN A 28 11.56 17.96 20.86
N GLN A 29 11.59 18.79 21.95
CA GLN A 29 12.81 19.13 22.66
C GLN A 29 13.50 17.87 23.20
N ASP A 30 14.81 17.77 23.02
CA ASP A 30 15.63 16.75 23.65
C ASP A 30 15.66 16.94 25.16
N LEU A 31 15.49 15.85 25.90
CA LEU A 31 15.41 15.87 27.36
C LEU A 31 16.56 15.09 28.02
N VAL A 32 17.53 14.64 27.21
CA VAL A 32 18.75 13.96 27.66
C VAL A 32 19.95 14.81 27.30
N GLY A 33 20.78 15.07 28.26
CA GLY A 33 21.98 15.89 28.09
C GLY A 33 21.75 17.39 28.00
N ASP A 34 22.78 18.15 28.34
CA ASP A 34 22.84 19.59 28.10
C ASP A 34 24.25 19.96 27.63
N LEU A 35 24.34 20.36 26.38
CA LEU A 35 25.58 20.74 25.71
C LEU A 35 26.28 21.95 26.35
N ILE A 36 25.52 22.84 26.98
CA ILE A 36 26.07 24.07 27.56
C ILE A 36 26.77 23.76 28.88
N SER A 37 26.16 22.91 29.72
CA SER A 37 26.75 22.51 31.02
C SER A 37 27.72 21.32 30.90
N GLY A 38 27.80 20.66 29.77
CA GLY A 38 28.59 19.44 29.55
C GLY A 38 28.07 18.21 30.28
N ASN A 39 26.84 18.23 30.79
CA ASN A 39 26.20 17.07 31.43
C ASN A 39 25.46 16.21 30.41
N GLU A 40 26.18 15.32 29.76
CA GLU A 40 25.64 14.52 28.67
C GLU A 40 24.63 13.44 29.11
N ASP A 41 24.73 12.95 30.33
CA ASP A 41 23.89 11.88 30.89
C ASP A 41 22.77 12.40 31.82
N ALA A 42 22.67 13.71 32.03
CA ALA A 42 21.60 14.31 32.85
C ALA A 42 20.25 14.24 32.12
N THR A 43 19.15 14.06 32.85
CA THR A 43 17.79 14.05 32.30
C THR A 43 17.00 15.27 32.80
N PHE A 44 16.40 15.99 31.84
CA PHE A 44 15.63 17.23 32.09
C PHE A 44 14.13 17.04 31.83
N GLY A 45 13.69 15.78 31.72
CA GLY A 45 12.29 15.44 31.48
C GLY A 45 11.45 15.35 32.73
N PHE A 46 10.22 15.79 32.63
CA PHE A 46 9.18 15.64 33.63
C PHE A 46 8.18 14.59 33.20
N ILE A 47 7.76 13.73 34.15
CA ILE A 47 6.68 12.77 33.89
C ILE A 47 5.37 13.45 34.29
N ALA A 48 4.56 13.76 33.31
CA ALA A 48 3.24 14.36 33.47
C ALA A 48 2.15 13.28 33.46
N HIS A 49 1.11 13.45 34.27
CA HIS A 49 -0.07 12.62 34.26
C HIS A 49 -1.14 13.18 33.34
N ILE A 50 -1.76 12.36 32.51
CA ILE A 50 -2.88 12.74 31.63
C ILE A 50 -4.13 12.91 32.46
N VAL A 51 -4.57 11.86 33.18
CA VAL A 51 -5.50 11.98 34.30
C VAL A 51 -4.67 12.24 35.54
N GLY A 52 -4.90 13.34 36.24
CA GLY A 52 -4.06 13.82 37.33
C GLY A 52 -3.71 12.78 38.40
N ASP A 53 -2.53 12.85 38.99
CA ASP A 53 -2.09 11.99 40.09
C ASP A 53 -2.93 12.22 41.36
N SER A 54 -3.34 13.48 41.60
CA SER A 54 -4.21 13.87 42.73
C SER A 54 -5.65 14.03 42.25
N VAL A 55 -6.57 13.57 43.07
CA VAL A 55 -8.02 13.73 42.83
C VAL A 55 -8.41 15.20 42.68
N ASP A 56 -7.80 16.07 43.47
CA ASP A 56 -8.07 17.52 43.47
C ASP A 56 -7.14 18.30 42.49
N GLY A 57 -6.31 17.61 41.75
CA GLY A 57 -5.36 18.20 40.83
C GLY A 57 -5.94 18.41 39.42
N PRO A 58 -5.14 18.95 38.49
CA PRO A 58 -5.54 19.10 37.07
C PRO A 58 -6.00 17.78 36.48
N ARG A 59 -7.19 17.73 35.89
CA ARG A 59 -7.81 16.53 35.31
C ARG A 59 -7.95 15.34 36.30
N GLY A 60 -7.99 15.67 37.62
CA GLY A 60 -8.13 14.67 38.68
C GLY A 60 -9.52 14.01 38.66
N ASP A 61 -9.56 12.76 39.07
CA ASP A 61 -10.77 11.94 39.17
C ASP A 61 -10.71 11.01 40.38
N ALA A 62 -11.80 10.94 41.14
CA ALA A 62 -11.82 10.23 42.42
C ALA A 62 -11.52 8.71 42.29
N VAL A 63 -11.90 8.11 41.17
CA VAL A 63 -11.75 6.66 40.93
C VAL A 63 -10.53 6.40 40.03
N ARG A 64 -10.38 7.15 38.96
CA ARG A 64 -9.35 6.90 37.95
C ARG A 64 -7.95 7.36 38.36
N SER A 65 -7.82 8.47 39.09
CA SER A 65 -6.52 8.96 39.52
C SER A 65 -5.70 7.90 40.27
N PRO A 66 -6.18 7.24 41.33
CA PRO A 66 -5.41 6.20 42.00
C PRO A 66 -5.16 4.95 41.15
N GLN A 67 -6.10 4.62 40.22
CA GLN A 67 -5.94 3.45 39.34
C GLN A 67 -4.89 3.68 38.24
N LEU A 68 -4.80 4.89 37.69
CA LEU A 68 -3.98 5.23 36.54
C LEU A 68 -2.63 5.87 36.94
N ALA A 69 -2.41 6.21 38.18
CA ALA A 69 -1.22 6.93 38.65
C ALA A 69 0.14 6.31 38.23
N ARG A 70 0.17 4.98 38.00
CA ARG A 70 1.38 4.23 37.60
C ARG A 70 1.26 3.60 36.21
N SER A 71 0.14 3.84 35.52
CA SER A 71 -0.09 3.29 34.18
C SER A 71 0.68 4.04 33.12
N LEU A 72 1.47 3.32 32.32
CA LEU A 72 2.24 3.89 31.19
C LEU A 72 1.35 4.68 30.22
N GLU A 73 0.12 4.24 30.03
CA GLU A 73 -0.86 4.88 29.14
C GLU A 73 -1.27 6.26 29.63
N ASN A 74 -1.23 6.48 30.96
CA ASN A 74 -1.58 7.74 31.60
C ASN A 74 -0.40 8.70 31.77
N LEU A 75 0.80 8.33 31.31
CA LEU A 75 2.01 9.12 31.54
C LEU A 75 2.55 9.69 30.22
N MET A 76 3.00 10.94 30.27
CA MET A 76 3.69 11.63 29.17
C MET A 76 5.04 12.16 29.64
N LEU A 77 6.06 12.11 28.76
CA LEU A 77 7.35 12.75 28.97
C LEU A 77 7.32 14.16 28.41
N MET A 78 7.63 15.16 29.25
CA MET A 78 7.54 16.57 28.87
C MET A 78 8.74 17.40 29.33
N CYS A 79 9.04 18.47 28.62
CA CYS A 79 9.94 19.50 29.12
C CYS A 79 9.24 20.34 30.22
N ALA A 80 10.03 21.05 31.03
CA ALA A 80 9.53 21.90 32.12
C ALA A 80 8.44 22.89 31.65
N THR A 81 8.65 23.53 30.50
CA THR A 81 7.71 24.51 29.94
C THR A 81 6.35 23.90 29.67
N HIS A 82 6.31 22.76 28.96
CA HIS A 82 5.04 22.13 28.57
C HIS A 82 4.39 21.35 29.71
N HIS A 83 5.16 20.79 30.65
CA HIS A 83 4.62 20.26 31.90
C HIS A 83 3.87 21.34 32.68
N LYS A 84 4.48 22.54 32.88
CA LYS A 84 3.82 23.67 33.51
C LYS A 84 2.61 24.18 32.72
N LEU A 85 2.70 24.19 31.40
CA LEU A 85 1.61 24.66 30.53
C LEU A 85 0.34 23.82 30.76
N ILE A 86 0.43 22.49 30.69
CA ILE A 86 -0.74 21.61 30.78
C ILE A 86 -1.32 21.47 32.18
N ASP A 87 -0.50 21.69 33.23
CA ASP A 87 -0.93 21.47 34.62
C ASP A 87 -1.25 22.76 35.38
N VAL A 88 -0.81 23.93 34.88
CA VAL A 88 -0.94 25.20 35.63
C VAL A 88 -1.50 26.32 34.76
N VAL A 89 -0.95 26.51 33.54
CA VAL A 89 -1.22 27.72 32.76
C VAL A 89 -2.50 27.58 31.94
N ASP A 90 -2.70 26.43 31.30
CA ASP A 90 -3.85 26.18 30.40
C ASP A 90 -4.37 24.75 30.54
N VAL A 91 -4.90 24.45 31.71
CA VAL A 91 -5.50 23.13 32.01
C VAL A 91 -6.73 22.87 31.14
N ALA A 92 -7.53 23.89 30.89
CA ALA A 92 -8.78 23.78 30.13
C ALA A 92 -8.54 23.49 28.63
N GLY A 93 -7.46 24.03 28.04
CA GLY A 93 -7.05 23.75 26.67
C GLY A 93 -6.41 22.38 26.47
N HIS A 94 -6.13 21.67 27.58
CA HIS A 94 -5.46 20.36 27.54
C HIS A 94 -6.29 19.25 28.24
N PRO A 95 -7.51 18.99 27.81
CA PRO A 95 -8.31 17.87 28.34
C PRO A 95 -7.68 16.54 27.98
N GLU A 96 -8.06 15.49 28.69
CA GLU A 96 -7.54 14.12 28.53
C GLU A 96 -7.45 13.65 27.06
N PRO A 97 -8.51 13.77 26.23
CA PRO A 97 -8.45 13.30 24.83
C PRO A 97 -7.35 13.99 24.01
N VAL A 98 -7.09 15.27 24.25
CA VAL A 98 -6.04 16.05 23.58
C VAL A 98 -4.65 15.52 23.96
N LEU A 99 -4.41 15.28 25.24
CA LEU A 99 -3.13 14.75 25.73
C LEU A 99 -2.88 13.31 25.25
N LEU A 100 -3.92 12.46 25.25
CA LEU A 100 -3.82 11.10 24.69
C LEU A 100 -3.48 11.14 23.19
N ALA A 101 -4.10 12.04 22.43
CA ALA A 101 -3.78 12.20 21.02
C ALA A 101 -2.34 12.65 20.78
N MET A 102 -1.84 13.64 21.55
CA MET A 102 -0.45 14.11 21.48
C MET A 102 0.54 12.98 21.78
N LYS A 103 0.27 12.20 22.84
CA LYS A 103 1.07 11.03 23.21
C LYS A 103 1.12 10.00 22.07
N ALA A 104 -0.04 9.62 21.53
CA ALA A 104 -0.14 8.64 20.46
C ALA A 104 0.58 9.09 19.20
N GLU A 105 0.38 10.35 18.77
CA GLU A 105 1.08 10.94 17.62
C GLU A 105 2.60 10.90 17.77
N HIS A 106 3.09 11.27 18.97
CA HIS A 106 4.53 11.29 19.24
C HIS A 106 5.12 9.88 19.25
N GLU A 107 4.52 8.94 19.99
CA GLU A 107 5.01 7.55 20.10
C GLU A 107 5.00 6.86 18.74
N SER A 108 3.95 7.07 17.92
CA SER A 108 3.88 6.57 16.55
C SER A 108 5.03 7.13 15.70
N ARG A 109 5.32 8.43 15.80
CA ARG A 109 6.45 9.05 15.10
C ARG A 109 7.79 8.45 15.51
N ILE A 110 8.04 8.27 16.81
CA ILE A 110 9.28 7.65 17.32
C ILE A 110 9.40 6.22 16.79
N GLN A 111 8.33 5.44 16.86
CA GLN A 111 8.32 4.08 16.33
C GLN A 111 8.69 4.01 14.85
N VAL A 112 8.16 4.94 14.05
CA VAL A 112 8.48 5.06 12.63
C VAL A 112 9.95 5.39 12.42
N LEU A 113 10.47 6.43 13.10
CA LEU A 113 11.84 6.89 12.92
C LEU A 113 12.88 5.86 13.38
N THR A 114 12.59 5.12 14.44
CA THR A 114 13.47 4.05 14.95
C THR A 114 13.36 2.74 14.15
N ALA A 115 12.33 2.59 13.34
CA ALA A 115 12.19 1.46 12.40
C ALA A 115 12.92 1.69 11.08
N ILE A 116 13.51 2.87 10.85
CA ILE A 116 14.32 3.15 9.67
C ILE A 116 15.59 2.30 9.73
N ASP A 117 15.71 1.40 8.73
CA ASP A 117 16.82 0.47 8.58
C ASP A 117 17.18 0.42 7.09
N GLU A 118 18.45 0.30 6.74
CA GLU A 118 18.89 0.20 5.35
C GLU A 118 18.21 -0.93 4.59
N ASP A 119 17.99 -2.06 5.25
CA ASP A 119 17.32 -3.23 4.65
C ASP A 119 15.83 -3.00 4.40
N ARG A 120 15.23 -1.96 4.97
CA ARG A 120 13.85 -1.54 4.73
C ARG A 120 13.72 -0.37 3.76
N ALA A 121 14.82 0.11 3.22
CA ALA A 121 14.81 1.15 2.20
C ALA A 121 14.17 0.63 0.91
N SER A 122 13.22 1.36 0.36
CA SER A 122 12.50 0.98 -0.85
C SER A 122 12.41 2.14 -1.82
N HIS A 123 12.79 1.91 -3.07
CA HIS A 123 12.57 2.88 -4.14
C HIS A 123 11.11 2.85 -4.57
N VAL A 124 10.53 4.04 -4.71
CA VAL A 124 9.10 4.18 -4.97
C VAL A 124 8.85 4.38 -6.45
N ILE A 125 8.09 3.46 -7.07
CA ILE A 125 7.52 3.66 -8.39
C ILE A 125 6.13 4.27 -8.23
N ARG A 126 5.92 5.42 -8.86
CA ARG A 126 4.62 6.05 -9.02
C ARG A 126 4.21 5.96 -10.49
N PHE A 127 3.15 5.20 -10.77
CA PHE A 127 2.63 5.01 -12.10
C PHE A 127 1.20 5.50 -12.19
N GLY A 128 0.94 6.46 -13.06
CA GLY A 128 -0.38 7.02 -13.33
C GLY A 128 -0.61 7.14 -14.82
N ALA A 129 -1.80 6.75 -15.29
CA ALA A 129 -2.30 7.02 -16.62
C ALA A 129 -3.78 7.38 -16.54
N ASN A 130 -4.30 8.13 -17.52
CA ASN A 130 -5.70 8.50 -17.54
C ASN A 130 -6.59 7.25 -17.65
N ILE A 131 -7.66 7.23 -16.86
CA ILE A 131 -8.71 6.21 -16.90
C ILE A 131 -9.96 6.88 -17.46
N GLY A 132 -10.25 6.65 -18.73
CA GLY A 132 -11.21 7.45 -19.46
C GLY A 132 -10.79 8.93 -19.51
N GLU A 133 -11.66 9.83 -19.08
CA GLU A 133 -11.39 11.28 -19.05
C GLU A 133 -10.76 11.75 -17.71
N ASN A 134 -10.52 10.84 -16.75
CA ASN A 134 -10.02 11.19 -15.42
C ASN A 134 -8.52 10.97 -15.31
N GLU A 135 -7.81 11.97 -14.79
CA GLU A 135 -6.41 11.85 -14.43
C GLU A 135 -6.26 11.05 -13.12
N ALA A 136 -5.43 10.03 -13.15
CA ALA A 136 -5.11 9.22 -11.99
C ALA A 136 -3.91 9.81 -11.24
N LEU A 137 -4.15 10.84 -10.43
CA LEU A 137 -3.11 11.48 -9.64
C LEU A 137 -2.80 10.69 -8.36
N VAL A 138 -1.52 10.44 -8.11
CA VAL A 138 -1.03 9.70 -6.94
C VAL A 138 -0.15 10.62 -6.09
N SER A 139 -0.64 11.02 -4.90
CA SER A 139 0.05 11.93 -4.00
C SER A 139 1.28 11.29 -3.34
N THR A 140 2.46 11.89 -3.50
CA THR A 140 3.71 11.43 -2.89
C THR A 140 3.63 11.36 -1.36
N LYS A 141 2.98 12.33 -0.70
CA LYS A 141 2.80 12.33 0.76
C LYS A 141 2.00 11.11 1.23
N ALA A 142 0.90 10.79 0.52
CA ALA A 142 0.08 9.63 0.85
C ALA A 142 0.81 8.30 0.60
N ILE A 143 1.64 8.23 -0.43
CA ILE A 143 2.49 7.07 -0.74
C ILE A 143 3.48 6.81 0.40
N PHE A 144 4.26 7.82 0.79
CA PHE A 144 5.29 7.67 1.81
C PHE A 144 4.71 7.26 3.17
N ALA A 145 3.56 7.81 3.53
CA ALA A 145 2.84 7.41 4.74
C ALA A 145 2.39 5.94 4.68
N ALA A 146 1.95 5.45 3.52
CA ALA A 146 1.48 4.08 3.37
C ALA A 146 2.60 3.03 3.35
N MET A 147 3.85 3.40 3.15
CA MET A 147 4.98 2.47 3.20
C MET A 147 5.27 1.96 4.61
N GLN A 148 4.99 2.79 5.60
CA GLN A 148 5.28 2.50 7.00
C GLN A 148 4.31 1.46 7.60
N PRO A 149 4.73 0.68 8.60
CA PRO A 149 6.06 0.60 9.21
C PRO A 149 7.03 -0.35 8.49
N HIS A 150 6.63 -1.00 7.39
CA HIS A 150 7.38 -2.08 6.75
C HIS A 150 8.55 -1.61 5.91
N HIS A 151 8.39 -0.46 5.25
CA HIS A 151 9.42 0.17 4.41
C HIS A 151 9.45 1.67 4.63
N HIS A 152 10.57 2.28 4.25
CA HIS A 152 10.71 3.72 4.13
C HIS A 152 11.27 4.09 2.74
N PRO A 153 11.04 5.32 2.23
CA PRO A 153 11.60 5.74 0.96
C PRO A 153 13.12 5.70 0.98
N ALA A 154 13.74 5.04 0.00
CA ALA A 154 15.20 5.01 -0.17
C ALA A 154 15.78 6.38 -0.57
N GLY A 155 14.94 7.31 -0.98
CA GLY A 155 15.29 8.69 -1.31
C GLY A 155 14.07 9.61 -1.23
N GLY A 156 14.29 10.92 -1.26
CA GLY A 156 13.21 11.91 -1.16
C GLY A 156 12.31 12.04 -2.41
N GLN A 157 12.63 11.32 -3.48
CA GLN A 157 11.92 11.40 -4.76
C GLN A 157 11.37 10.04 -5.19
N THR A 158 10.28 10.07 -5.93
CA THR A 158 9.66 8.91 -6.58
C THR A 158 10.23 8.70 -7.99
N ILE A 159 10.21 7.46 -8.46
CA ILE A 159 10.44 7.13 -9.87
C ILE A 159 9.09 7.23 -10.57
N ASP A 160 8.89 8.32 -11.29
CA ASP A 160 7.61 8.60 -11.93
C ASP A 160 7.58 8.02 -13.35
N LEU A 161 6.62 7.11 -13.57
CA LEU A 161 6.28 6.50 -14.87
C LEU A 161 4.93 7.05 -15.35
N GLU A 162 4.69 8.36 -15.17
CA GLU A 162 3.41 8.98 -15.52
C GLU A 162 3.18 9.02 -17.03
N LEU A 163 1.97 8.61 -17.42
CA LEU A 163 1.48 8.59 -18.79
C LEU A 163 0.25 9.52 -18.94
N VAL A 164 0.27 10.65 -18.25
CA VAL A 164 -0.79 11.68 -18.33
C VAL A 164 -0.58 12.59 -19.52
N GLY A 165 -1.64 13.27 -19.96
CA GLY A 165 -1.58 14.24 -21.05
C GLY A 165 -1.47 13.62 -22.47
N CYS A 166 -1.86 12.37 -22.64
CA CYS A 166 -1.96 11.75 -23.97
C CYS A 166 -3.11 12.38 -24.77
N ALA A 167 -2.84 12.74 -26.04
CA ALA A 167 -3.84 13.29 -26.93
C ALA A 167 -4.83 12.24 -27.47
N TYR A 168 -4.44 10.96 -27.48
CA TYR A 168 -5.31 9.86 -27.87
C TYR A 168 -6.22 9.43 -26.72
N LYS A 169 -7.42 8.95 -27.05
CA LYS A 169 -8.37 8.37 -26.09
C LYS A 169 -8.21 6.85 -26.01
N ASP A 170 -8.66 6.26 -24.90
CA ASP A 170 -8.53 4.83 -24.62
C ASP A 170 -9.43 3.93 -25.50
N ASP A 171 -10.35 4.50 -26.27
CA ASP A 171 -11.09 3.81 -27.31
C ASP A 171 -10.36 3.76 -28.67
N GLU A 172 -9.25 4.49 -28.83
CA GLU A 172 -8.43 4.51 -30.02
C GLU A 172 -7.28 3.49 -29.96
N PRO A 173 -7.06 2.62 -30.96
CA PRO A 173 -5.93 1.68 -30.97
C PRO A 173 -4.56 2.38 -30.80
N ALA A 174 -4.41 3.60 -31.34
CA ALA A 174 -3.20 4.39 -31.24
C ALA A 174 -2.81 4.71 -29.78
N TYR A 175 -3.79 4.89 -28.89
CA TYR A 175 -3.57 5.10 -27.46
C TYR A 175 -2.74 3.96 -26.85
N TRP A 176 -3.16 2.72 -27.07
CA TRP A 176 -2.54 1.55 -26.46
C TRP A 176 -1.13 1.30 -26.98
N ILE A 177 -0.91 1.49 -28.28
CA ILE A 177 0.42 1.36 -28.90
C ILE A 177 1.37 2.41 -28.33
N PHE A 178 0.93 3.67 -28.29
CA PHE A 178 1.74 4.78 -27.81
C PHE A 178 2.04 4.67 -26.30
N GLN A 179 1.04 4.42 -25.49
CA GLN A 179 1.20 4.35 -24.04
C GLN A 179 2.04 3.15 -23.61
N ARG A 180 1.90 2.01 -24.29
CA ARG A 180 2.75 0.84 -24.04
C ARG A 180 4.22 1.12 -24.36
N ASP A 181 4.51 1.70 -25.52
CA ASP A 181 5.89 2.03 -25.90
C ASP A 181 6.48 3.07 -24.93
N ASN A 182 5.72 4.11 -24.58
CA ASN A 182 6.15 5.12 -23.62
C ASN A 182 6.44 4.52 -22.25
N LEU A 183 5.58 3.64 -21.73
CA LEU A 183 5.80 2.93 -20.46
C LEU A 183 7.11 2.12 -20.51
N ARG A 184 7.33 1.35 -21.57
CA ARG A 184 8.54 0.54 -21.76
C ARG A 184 9.80 1.40 -21.78
N ARG A 185 9.81 2.50 -22.53
CA ARG A 185 10.96 3.43 -22.60
C ARG A 185 11.24 4.09 -21.26
N GLN A 186 10.21 4.55 -20.56
CA GLN A 186 10.39 5.14 -19.24
C GLN A 186 10.90 4.12 -18.21
N PHE A 187 10.37 2.89 -18.25
CA PHE A 187 10.82 1.83 -17.35
C PHE A 187 12.28 1.46 -17.60
N GLU A 188 12.67 1.30 -18.86
CA GLU A 188 14.07 1.03 -19.25
C GLU A 188 15.01 2.14 -18.77
N ALA A 189 14.65 3.40 -19.04
CA ALA A 189 15.50 4.55 -18.70
C ALA A 189 15.59 4.81 -17.19
N LYS A 190 14.49 4.64 -16.43
CA LYS A 190 14.41 5.08 -15.03
C LYS A 190 14.56 3.96 -14.01
N VAL A 191 14.27 2.70 -14.38
CA VAL A 191 14.21 1.56 -13.44
C VAL A 191 15.27 0.52 -13.77
N ARG A 192 15.25 -0.07 -14.98
CA ARG A 192 16.04 -1.25 -15.32
C ARG A 192 17.54 -1.03 -15.10
N GLY A 193 18.13 0.03 -15.63
CA GLY A 193 19.55 0.31 -15.47
C GLY A 193 19.98 0.50 -14.00
N ARG A 194 19.11 1.00 -13.15
CA ARG A 194 19.38 1.14 -11.71
C ARG A 194 19.32 -0.21 -10.99
N VAL A 195 18.41 -1.10 -11.40
CA VAL A 195 18.33 -2.47 -10.87
C VAL A 195 19.58 -3.27 -11.28
N GLU A 196 20.01 -3.19 -12.54
CA GLU A 196 21.21 -3.86 -13.05
C GLU A 196 22.50 -3.41 -12.35
N ARG A 197 22.59 -2.13 -11.97
CA ARG A 197 23.69 -1.60 -11.16
C ARG A 197 23.56 -1.87 -9.66
N GLN A 198 22.51 -2.62 -9.24
CA GLN A 198 22.23 -2.93 -7.84
C GLN A 198 21.98 -1.70 -6.94
N GLU A 199 21.58 -0.58 -7.54
CA GLU A 199 21.18 0.63 -6.81
C GLU A 199 19.80 0.48 -6.15
N VAL A 200 18.98 -0.45 -6.64
CA VAL A 200 17.61 -0.72 -6.18
C VAL A 200 17.58 -2.12 -5.58
N ARG A 201 17.34 -2.21 -4.27
CA ARG A 201 17.19 -3.47 -3.55
C ARG A 201 15.73 -3.91 -3.41
N HIS A 202 14.82 -2.96 -3.34
CA HIS A 202 13.38 -3.19 -3.20
C HIS A 202 12.58 -2.07 -3.88
N LEU A 203 11.43 -2.42 -4.46
CA LEU A 203 10.49 -1.48 -5.08
C LEU A 203 9.15 -1.46 -4.33
N SER A 204 8.67 -0.27 -3.99
CA SER A 204 7.29 -0.04 -3.57
C SER A 204 6.51 0.57 -4.74
N VAL A 205 5.52 -0.16 -5.25
CA VAL A 205 4.79 0.20 -6.48
C VAL A 205 3.41 0.74 -6.14
N PHE A 206 3.14 1.96 -6.56
CA PHE A 206 1.87 2.66 -6.43
C PHE A 206 1.34 2.99 -7.82
N ALA A 207 0.37 2.22 -8.29
CA ALA A 207 -0.08 2.28 -9.67
C ALA A 207 -1.59 2.48 -9.77
N LEU A 208 -2.02 3.41 -10.62
CA LEU A 208 -3.41 3.67 -10.94
C LEU A 208 -3.53 4.04 -12.42
N ALA A 209 -3.97 3.08 -13.24
CA ALA A 209 -4.03 3.17 -14.70
C ALA A 209 -5.07 2.18 -15.25
N PRO A 210 -5.41 2.22 -16.55
CA PRO A 210 -6.16 1.15 -17.19
C PRO A 210 -5.49 -0.21 -17.03
N GLN A 211 -6.29 -1.26 -16.85
CA GLN A 211 -5.79 -2.59 -16.47
C GLN A 211 -4.76 -3.17 -17.45
N PRO A 212 -4.88 -3.00 -18.79
CA PRO A 212 -3.85 -3.47 -19.72
C PRO A 212 -2.46 -2.86 -19.46
N LEU A 213 -2.39 -1.57 -19.12
CA LEU A 213 -1.13 -0.89 -18.79
C LEU A 213 -0.57 -1.34 -17.43
N LEU A 214 -1.43 -1.64 -16.45
CA LEU A 214 -1.01 -2.22 -15.17
C LEU A 214 -0.43 -3.62 -15.33
N ILE A 215 -1.03 -4.45 -16.19
CA ILE A 215 -0.50 -5.79 -16.51
C ILE A 215 0.86 -5.67 -17.22
N GLU A 216 1.00 -4.73 -18.17
CA GLU A 216 2.28 -4.47 -18.82
C GLU A 216 3.35 -3.97 -17.84
N LEU A 217 2.99 -3.08 -16.91
CA LEU A 217 3.92 -2.67 -15.83
C LEU A 217 4.37 -3.89 -15.01
N GLY A 218 3.43 -4.78 -14.64
CA GLY A 218 3.74 -6.02 -13.94
C GLY A 218 4.72 -6.91 -14.70
N ARG A 219 4.53 -7.06 -16.02
CA ARG A 219 5.43 -7.80 -16.90
C ARG A 219 6.84 -7.19 -16.93
N LEU A 220 6.95 -5.86 -16.95
CA LEU A 220 8.24 -5.17 -16.92
C LEU A 220 8.96 -5.33 -15.57
N LEU A 221 8.20 -5.34 -14.47
CA LEU A 221 8.72 -5.58 -13.12
C LEU A 221 9.21 -7.03 -12.96
N CYS A 222 8.45 -8.01 -13.49
CA CYS A 222 8.65 -9.45 -13.30
C CYS A 222 9.26 -9.81 -11.93
N ASP A 223 10.34 -10.59 -11.89
CA ASP A 223 11.09 -10.98 -10.69
C ASP A 223 12.52 -10.37 -10.62
N ILE A 224 12.77 -9.30 -11.40
CA ILE A 224 14.10 -8.67 -11.46
C ILE A 224 14.57 -8.09 -10.12
N VAL A 225 13.63 -7.71 -9.25
CA VAL A 225 13.88 -7.20 -7.91
C VAL A 225 12.65 -7.43 -7.02
N PRO A 226 12.83 -7.67 -5.71
CA PRO A 226 11.71 -7.73 -4.77
C PRO A 226 10.85 -6.46 -4.85
N ALA A 227 9.53 -6.64 -4.93
CA ALA A 227 8.61 -5.53 -5.04
C ALA A 227 7.33 -5.76 -4.23
N THR A 228 6.87 -4.69 -3.56
CA THR A 228 5.58 -4.61 -2.88
C THR A 228 4.63 -3.75 -3.69
N VAL A 229 3.59 -4.34 -4.24
CA VAL A 229 2.55 -3.60 -4.98
C VAL A 229 1.46 -3.17 -4.01
N ARG A 230 1.16 -1.88 -3.97
CA ARG A 230 0.15 -1.30 -3.08
C ARG A 230 -1.19 -1.13 -3.78
N GLN A 231 -2.28 -1.33 -3.02
CA GLN A 231 -3.65 -1.13 -3.50
C GLN A 231 -4.17 0.24 -3.07
N ARG A 232 -4.78 0.98 -3.99
CA ARG A 232 -5.56 2.17 -3.66
C ARG A 232 -6.94 1.76 -3.16
N HIS A 233 -7.22 2.02 -1.88
CA HIS A 233 -8.55 1.84 -1.29
C HIS A 233 -9.42 3.08 -1.53
N ARG A 234 -10.73 2.90 -1.61
CA ARG A 234 -11.71 3.98 -1.78
C ARG A 234 -12.21 4.48 -0.44
N GLU A 235 -12.51 3.57 0.48
CA GLU A 235 -13.02 3.89 1.82
C GLU A 235 -12.30 3.08 2.90
N PRO A 236 -11.48 3.76 3.71
CA PRO A 236 -10.99 5.14 3.57
C PRO A 236 -10.09 5.29 2.33
N ALA A 237 -10.01 6.52 1.80
CA ALA A 237 -9.18 6.84 0.63
C ALA A 237 -7.69 6.79 0.97
N THR A 238 -7.09 5.60 0.99
CA THR A 238 -5.71 5.33 1.44
C THR A 238 -5.00 4.29 0.58
N TRP A 239 -3.66 4.20 0.72
CA TRP A 239 -2.82 3.13 0.20
C TRP A 239 -2.34 2.17 1.31
N ALA A 240 -2.66 2.47 2.57
CA ALA A 240 -2.34 1.60 3.70
C ALA A 240 -3.26 0.39 3.71
N TRP A 241 -2.68 -0.78 3.98
CA TRP A 241 -3.44 -2.02 4.14
C TRP A 241 -4.37 -1.93 5.35
N GLN A 242 -5.49 -2.59 5.27
CA GLN A 242 -6.50 -2.62 6.33
C GLN A 242 -6.27 -3.86 7.20
N ALA A 243 -6.23 -3.68 8.52
CA ALA A 243 -6.20 -4.79 9.47
C ALA A 243 -7.58 -5.47 9.59
N ASP A 244 -7.60 -6.71 10.08
CA ASP A 244 -8.80 -7.45 10.48
C ASP A 244 -9.89 -7.62 9.41
N GLN A 245 -9.45 -7.77 8.15
CA GLN A 245 -10.36 -8.01 7.02
C GLN A 245 -10.50 -9.50 6.70
N THR A 246 -11.67 -9.89 6.16
CA THR A 246 -11.92 -11.25 5.70
C THR A 246 -11.07 -11.59 4.47
N PRO A 247 -10.43 -12.77 4.40
CA PRO A 247 -9.69 -13.23 3.23
C PRO A 247 -10.58 -13.36 1.99
N ILE A 248 -10.03 -13.01 0.82
CA ILE A 248 -10.71 -13.25 -0.45
C ILE A 248 -10.55 -14.74 -0.82
N THR A 249 -11.68 -15.39 -1.13
CA THR A 249 -11.68 -16.73 -1.73
C THR A 249 -11.74 -16.58 -3.24
N PHE A 250 -10.68 -17.01 -3.92
CA PHE A 250 -10.62 -17.05 -5.38
C PHE A 250 -11.12 -18.41 -5.88
N THR A 251 -12.21 -18.39 -6.64
CA THR A 251 -12.79 -19.59 -7.26
C THR A 251 -12.32 -19.69 -8.71
N VAL A 252 -11.72 -20.82 -9.05
CA VAL A 252 -11.27 -21.13 -10.42
C VAL A 252 -12.26 -22.10 -11.04
N SER A 253 -12.85 -21.75 -12.20
CA SER A 253 -13.73 -22.63 -12.96
C SER A 253 -13.14 -22.88 -14.35
N PRO A 254 -13.03 -24.16 -14.75
CA PRO A 254 -12.64 -24.53 -16.10
C PRO A 254 -13.76 -24.26 -17.12
N PRO A 255 -13.46 -24.25 -18.44
CA PRO A 255 -14.47 -24.14 -19.47
C PRO A 255 -15.50 -25.26 -19.41
N ALA A 256 -16.77 -24.93 -19.61
CA ALA A 256 -17.84 -25.93 -19.66
C ALA A 256 -17.73 -26.85 -20.89
N SER A 257 -17.20 -26.34 -22.01
CA SER A 257 -17.06 -27.03 -23.31
C SER A 257 -15.70 -27.70 -23.54
N GLY A 258 -14.84 -27.76 -22.51
CA GLY A 258 -13.53 -28.41 -22.62
C GLY A 258 -12.54 -27.64 -23.51
N ARG A 259 -11.96 -28.32 -24.54
CA ARG A 259 -10.85 -27.80 -25.37
C ARG A 259 -11.26 -26.86 -26.51
N GLY A 260 -12.32 -26.07 -26.35
CA GLY A 260 -12.72 -25.06 -27.34
C GLY A 260 -11.61 -24.04 -27.64
N ARG A 261 -11.70 -23.39 -28.78
CA ARG A 261 -10.83 -22.25 -29.16
C ARG A 261 -11.69 -21.13 -29.76
N PRO A 262 -11.33 -19.85 -29.53
CA PRO A 262 -10.17 -19.30 -28.77
C PRO A 262 -10.24 -19.57 -27.26
N VAL A 263 -9.08 -19.43 -26.58
CA VAL A 263 -8.97 -19.63 -25.13
C VAL A 263 -9.10 -18.29 -24.41
N ALA A 264 -10.09 -18.16 -23.54
CA ALA A 264 -10.35 -16.93 -22.77
C ALA A 264 -10.08 -17.13 -21.27
N LEU A 265 -9.61 -16.08 -20.63
CA LEU A 265 -9.46 -15.98 -19.17
C LEU A 265 -10.26 -14.80 -18.66
N LYS A 266 -11.32 -15.09 -17.95
CA LYS A 266 -12.20 -14.12 -17.28
C LYS A 266 -11.74 -13.91 -15.84
N LEU A 267 -11.42 -12.67 -15.46
CA LEU A 267 -10.98 -12.29 -14.12
C LEU A 267 -12.02 -11.37 -13.46
N GLY A 268 -13.06 -11.96 -12.87
CA GLY A 268 -14.20 -11.24 -12.27
C GLY A 268 -14.03 -11.05 -10.76
N ILE A 269 -13.12 -10.19 -10.32
CA ILE A 269 -12.79 -9.98 -8.90
C ILE A 269 -13.39 -8.67 -8.38
N SER A 270 -13.31 -7.59 -9.14
CA SER A 270 -13.92 -6.29 -8.77
C SER A 270 -15.34 -6.12 -9.30
N ALA A 271 -15.70 -6.84 -10.35
CA ALA A 271 -17.01 -6.78 -10.98
C ALA A 271 -17.30 -8.10 -11.70
N THR A 272 -18.58 -8.38 -11.91
CA THR A 272 -19.01 -9.56 -12.69
C THR A 272 -18.78 -9.31 -14.17
N VAL A 273 -18.14 -10.28 -14.84
CA VAL A 273 -18.00 -10.35 -16.28
C VAL A 273 -18.82 -11.57 -16.73
N THR A 274 -19.80 -11.35 -17.62
CA THR A 274 -20.64 -12.44 -18.13
C THR A 274 -20.00 -13.11 -19.36
N ASP A 275 -20.28 -14.40 -19.57
CA ASP A 275 -19.70 -15.17 -20.66
C ASP A 275 -20.19 -14.67 -22.01
N GLU A 276 -21.45 -14.20 -22.10
CA GLU A 276 -22.04 -13.65 -23.35
C GLU A 276 -21.24 -12.45 -23.88
N ARG A 277 -20.63 -11.67 -23.00
CA ARG A 277 -19.78 -10.55 -23.44
C ARG A 277 -18.47 -11.03 -24.08
N ILE A 278 -18.00 -12.21 -23.71
CA ILE A 278 -16.79 -12.84 -24.24
C ILE A 278 -17.13 -13.59 -25.52
N THR A 279 -18.19 -14.41 -25.51
CA THR A 279 -18.60 -15.20 -26.70
C THR A 279 -19.03 -14.31 -27.85
N LYS A 280 -19.60 -13.13 -27.58
CA LYS A 280 -19.90 -12.12 -28.61
C LYS A 280 -18.66 -11.68 -29.40
N LEU A 281 -17.48 -11.72 -28.79
CA LEU A 281 -16.21 -11.29 -29.40
C LEU A 281 -15.41 -12.47 -29.96
N LEU A 282 -15.41 -13.59 -29.26
CA LEU A 282 -14.55 -14.73 -29.56
C LEU A 282 -15.29 -15.89 -30.20
N GLY A 283 -16.63 -15.87 -30.26
CA GLY A 283 -17.48 -16.96 -30.73
C GLY A 283 -17.95 -17.89 -29.62
N GLU A 284 -19.01 -18.63 -29.87
CA GLU A 284 -19.65 -19.54 -28.88
C GLU A 284 -18.75 -20.74 -28.50
N ASP A 285 -17.79 -21.10 -29.36
CA ASP A 285 -16.86 -22.20 -29.11
C ASP A 285 -15.67 -21.81 -28.21
N ALA A 286 -15.64 -20.58 -27.70
CA ALA A 286 -14.56 -20.10 -26.86
C ALA A 286 -14.47 -20.91 -25.54
N ALA A 287 -13.27 -21.37 -25.22
CA ALA A 287 -12.98 -22.03 -23.93
C ALA A 287 -12.73 -20.97 -22.84
N ILE A 288 -13.73 -20.73 -21.98
CA ILE A 288 -13.68 -19.65 -20.97
C ILE A 288 -13.26 -20.23 -19.63
N TRP A 289 -12.02 -19.97 -19.24
CA TRP A 289 -11.55 -20.12 -17.86
C TRP A 289 -11.97 -18.91 -17.04
N SER A 290 -12.30 -19.11 -15.77
CA SER A 290 -12.64 -17.99 -14.91
C SER A 290 -11.96 -18.04 -13.55
N VAL A 291 -11.58 -16.84 -13.04
CA VAL A 291 -11.21 -16.62 -11.64
C VAL A 291 -12.15 -15.55 -11.10
N THR A 292 -12.90 -15.88 -10.08
CA THR A 292 -13.90 -15.00 -9.49
C THR A 292 -13.76 -14.92 -7.97
N ALA A 293 -14.24 -13.82 -7.38
CA ALA A 293 -14.50 -13.72 -5.96
C ALA A 293 -15.98 -14.01 -5.66
N ALA A 294 -16.31 -14.41 -4.44
CA ALA A 294 -17.68 -14.71 -4.05
C ALA A 294 -18.61 -13.48 -4.15
N GLU A 295 -18.10 -12.30 -3.74
CA GLU A 295 -18.82 -11.03 -3.75
C GLU A 295 -17.97 -9.96 -4.44
N PRO A 296 -17.94 -9.90 -5.80
CA PRO A 296 -17.10 -8.97 -6.53
C PRO A 296 -17.49 -7.51 -6.27
N HIS A 297 -16.55 -6.68 -5.81
CA HIS A 297 -16.74 -5.24 -5.68
C HIS A 297 -15.41 -4.47 -5.78
N ASN A 298 -15.50 -3.18 -6.13
CA ASN A 298 -14.32 -2.37 -6.47
C ASN A 298 -13.27 -2.23 -5.35
N ASP A 299 -13.64 -2.41 -4.09
CA ASP A 299 -12.75 -2.21 -2.94
C ASP A 299 -12.53 -3.53 -2.15
N ILE A 300 -12.66 -4.67 -2.84
CA ILE A 300 -12.57 -6.01 -2.26
C ILE A 300 -11.18 -6.33 -1.69
N LEU A 301 -10.11 -5.85 -2.33
CA LEU A 301 -8.75 -6.18 -1.93
C LEU A 301 -8.27 -5.27 -0.79
N ARG A 302 -8.23 -5.81 0.41
CA ARG A 302 -7.89 -5.08 1.64
C ARG A 302 -6.60 -5.57 2.31
N ARG A 303 -6.10 -6.75 1.96
CA ARG A 303 -5.02 -7.46 2.61
C ARG A 303 -3.89 -7.80 1.65
N PRO A 304 -2.61 -7.69 2.04
CA PRO A 304 -1.48 -8.08 1.20
C PRO A 304 -1.40 -9.61 0.99
N GLU A 305 -1.92 -10.42 1.94
CA GLU A 305 -1.96 -11.87 1.83
C GLU A 305 -2.84 -12.34 0.68
N ASP A 306 -3.90 -11.59 0.36
CA ASP A 306 -4.78 -11.91 -0.76
C ASP A 306 -4.09 -11.71 -2.12
N GLN A 307 -3.12 -10.78 -2.23
CA GLN A 307 -2.25 -10.71 -3.41
C GLN A 307 -1.37 -11.95 -3.55
N ALA A 308 -0.81 -12.44 -2.44
CA ALA A 308 0.00 -13.66 -2.46
C ALA A 308 -0.85 -14.88 -2.84
N ALA A 309 -2.07 -14.98 -2.32
CA ALA A 309 -3.04 -16.02 -2.70
C ALA A 309 -3.38 -15.93 -4.19
N PHE A 310 -3.65 -14.73 -4.71
CA PHE A 310 -3.92 -14.51 -6.14
C PHE A 310 -2.74 -14.96 -7.01
N ARG A 311 -1.49 -14.57 -6.69
CA ARG A 311 -0.31 -15.00 -7.44
C ARG A 311 -0.20 -16.53 -7.51
N LYS A 312 -0.44 -17.21 -6.38
CA LYS A 312 -0.41 -18.69 -6.32
C LYS A 312 -1.47 -19.31 -7.22
N VAL A 313 -2.70 -18.77 -7.18
CA VAL A 313 -3.81 -19.23 -8.03
C VAL A 313 -3.46 -19.03 -9.50
N MET A 314 -2.98 -17.83 -9.87
CA MET A 314 -2.66 -17.52 -11.26
C MET A 314 -1.50 -18.33 -11.80
N ARG A 315 -0.44 -18.59 -11.00
CA ARG A 315 0.66 -19.45 -11.45
C ARG A 315 0.18 -20.85 -11.80
N SER A 316 -0.57 -21.47 -10.90
CA SER A 316 -1.14 -22.80 -11.14
C SER A 316 -2.10 -22.83 -12.33
N LEU A 317 -2.88 -21.75 -12.51
CA LEU A 317 -3.84 -21.67 -13.60
C LEU A 317 -3.16 -21.51 -14.96
N PHE A 318 -2.12 -20.71 -15.10
CA PHE A 318 -1.36 -20.58 -16.35
C PHE A 318 -0.76 -21.92 -16.79
N ASP A 319 -0.17 -22.66 -15.86
CA ASP A 319 0.37 -24.01 -16.15
C ASP A 319 -0.73 -24.96 -16.63
N ARG A 320 -1.90 -24.92 -15.98
CA ARG A 320 -3.04 -25.77 -16.32
C ARG A 320 -3.64 -25.39 -17.68
N ILE A 321 -3.83 -24.10 -17.99
CA ILE A 321 -4.35 -23.63 -19.29
C ILE A 321 -3.40 -24.08 -20.41
N LYS A 322 -2.10 -23.90 -20.22
CA LYS A 322 -1.10 -24.30 -21.22
C LYS A 322 -1.12 -25.83 -21.45
N ALA A 323 -1.18 -26.61 -20.38
CA ALA A 323 -1.25 -28.08 -20.49
C ALA A 323 -2.50 -28.57 -21.25
N GLU A 324 -3.63 -27.87 -21.09
CA GLU A 324 -4.89 -28.25 -21.72
C GLU A 324 -5.00 -27.79 -23.17
N HIS A 325 -4.53 -26.57 -23.49
CA HIS A 325 -4.74 -25.95 -24.81
C HIS A 325 -3.50 -25.95 -25.71
N GLY A 326 -2.33 -26.36 -25.20
CA GLY A 326 -1.07 -26.43 -25.96
C GLY A 326 -0.30 -25.11 -25.97
N GLU A 327 0.95 -25.18 -26.46
CA GLU A 327 1.91 -24.07 -26.40
C GLU A 327 1.64 -22.94 -27.39
N ASP A 328 0.91 -23.22 -28.46
CA ASP A 328 0.59 -22.28 -29.55
C ASP A 328 -0.72 -21.51 -29.31
N ALA A 329 -1.41 -21.79 -28.19
CA ALA A 329 -2.63 -21.09 -27.86
C ALA A 329 -2.32 -19.64 -27.45
N ILE A 330 -3.21 -18.72 -27.83
CA ILE A 330 -3.21 -17.33 -27.36
C ILE A 330 -4.29 -17.21 -26.28
N LEU A 331 -3.92 -16.65 -25.14
CA LEU A 331 -4.83 -16.45 -24.02
C LEU A 331 -5.48 -15.06 -24.11
N HIS A 332 -6.77 -15.00 -24.32
CA HIS A 332 -7.56 -13.76 -24.35
C HIS A 332 -7.99 -13.38 -22.93
N VAL A 333 -7.43 -12.32 -22.35
CA VAL A 333 -7.62 -11.93 -20.95
C VAL A 333 -8.63 -10.81 -20.84
N PHE A 334 -9.71 -11.04 -20.06
CA PHE A 334 -10.80 -10.10 -19.78
C PHE A 334 -10.76 -9.68 -18.30
N PRO A 335 -9.99 -8.66 -17.95
CA PRO A 335 -9.77 -8.30 -16.56
C PRO A 335 -10.88 -7.39 -16.01
N ALA A 336 -11.37 -7.72 -14.82
CA ALA A 336 -12.19 -6.87 -13.95
C ALA A 336 -11.72 -7.08 -12.50
N MET A 337 -10.58 -6.49 -12.15
CA MET A 337 -9.90 -6.75 -10.89
C MET A 337 -9.29 -5.48 -10.26
N PRO A 338 -8.93 -5.49 -8.96
CA PRO A 338 -8.20 -4.40 -8.31
C PRO A 338 -6.90 -4.06 -9.04
N ALA A 339 -6.52 -2.78 -9.06
CA ALA A 339 -5.35 -2.29 -9.80
C ALA A 339 -4.05 -3.04 -9.45
N SER A 340 -3.83 -3.31 -8.18
CA SER A 340 -2.63 -4.03 -7.76
C SER A 340 -2.63 -5.50 -8.21
N LEU A 341 -3.80 -6.16 -8.31
CA LEU A 341 -3.88 -7.52 -8.87
C LEU A 341 -3.59 -7.55 -10.38
N ALA A 342 -3.92 -6.46 -11.10
CA ALA A 342 -3.53 -6.34 -12.50
C ALA A 342 -2.01 -6.28 -12.67
N VAL A 343 -1.31 -5.53 -11.81
CA VAL A 343 0.16 -5.53 -11.77
C VAL A 343 0.69 -6.92 -11.40
N GLU A 344 0.11 -7.56 -10.38
CA GLU A 344 0.54 -8.91 -9.95
C GLU A 344 0.30 -9.98 -11.02
N LEU A 345 -0.76 -9.87 -11.83
CA LEU A 345 -0.98 -10.76 -12.98
C LEU A 345 0.19 -10.69 -13.97
N GLY A 346 0.62 -9.46 -14.32
CA GLY A 346 1.77 -9.26 -15.19
C GLY A 346 3.08 -9.79 -14.59
N ARG A 347 3.27 -9.67 -13.27
CA ARG A 347 4.45 -10.17 -12.55
C ARG A 347 4.52 -11.71 -12.51
N VAL A 348 3.37 -12.37 -12.45
CA VAL A 348 3.31 -13.85 -12.43
C VAL A 348 3.57 -14.44 -13.82
N TRP A 349 3.28 -13.71 -14.89
CA TRP A 349 3.48 -14.19 -16.25
C TRP A 349 4.98 -14.32 -16.59
N MET A 350 5.34 -15.50 -17.12
CA MET A 350 6.73 -15.86 -17.44
C MET A 350 6.95 -15.90 -18.95
N PRO A 351 7.81 -15.03 -19.54
CA PRO A 351 7.99 -14.89 -20.99
C PRO A 351 8.36 -16.19 -21.72
N LYS A 352 9.18 -17.03 -21.07
CA LYS A 352 9.68 -18.29 -21.67
C LYS A 352 8.75 -19.47 -21.47
N SER A 353 7.82 -19.38 -20.53
CA SER A 353 7.01 -20.51 -20.07
C SER A 353 5.54 -20.38 -20.41
N ASP A 354 4.98 -19.19 -20.34
CA ASP A 354 3.54 -18.98 -20.45
C ASP A 354 3.09 -18.69 -21.89
N LEU A 355 1.78 -18.81 -22.11
CA LEU A 355 1.14 -18.48 -23.38
C LEU A 355 1.20 -16.97 -23.64
N ALA A 356 1.27 -16.59 -24.90
CA ALA A 356 1.03 -15.20 -25.29
C ALA A 356 -0.37 -14.77 -24.86
N MET A 357 -0.52 -13.51 -24.42
CA MET A 357 -1.78 -12.97 -23.95
C MET A 357 -2.22 -11.79 -24.80
N THR A 358 -3.48 -11.76 -25.23
CA THR A 358 -4.16 -10.56 -25.72
C THR A 358 -5.05 -10.03 -24.59
N ILE A 359 -4.78 -8.81 -24.11
CA ILE A 359 -5.50 -8.20 -23.02
C ILE A 359 -6.58 -7.28 -23.56
N TYR A 360 -7.77 -7.39 -22.98
CA TYR A 360 -8.92 -6.57 -23.34
C TYR A 360 -9.17 -5.49 -22.30
N ASP A 361 -9.60 -4.32 -22.74
CA ASP A 361 -10.12 -3.29 -21.87
C ASP A 361 -11.64 -3.15 -22.02
N ASN A 362 -12.31 -2.80 -20.92
CA ASN A 362 -13.76 -2.61 -20.94
C ASN A 362 -14.11 -1.13 -21.19
N ASN A 363 -14.21 -0.75 -22.46
CA ASN A 363 -14.66 0.58 -22.83
C ASN A 363 -16.16 0.77 -22.56
N ARG A 364 -16.57 1.97 -22.14
CA ARG A 364 -17.96 2.27 -21.77
C ARG A 364 -18.94 2.15 -22.94
N THR A 365 -18.51 2.48 -24.15
CA THR A 365 -19.36 2.52 -25.36
C THR A 365 -19.23 1.25 -26.20
N ALA A 366 -18.01 0.76 -26.40
CA ALA A 366 -17.72 -0.37 -27.27
C ALA A 366 -17.73 -1.74 -26.56
N GLY A 367 -17.79 -1.76 -25.21
CA GLY A 367 -17.61 -2.99 -24.44
C GLY A 367 -16.15 -3.40 -24.39
N PHE A 368 -15.86 -4.71 -24.44
CA PHE A 368 -14.47 -5.18 -24.46
C PHE A 368 -13.82 -4.95 -25.82
N ILE A 369 -12.67 -4.29 -25.82
CA ILE A 369 -11.82 -4.08 -27.00
C ILE A 369 -10.44 -4.70 -26.78
N PRO A 370 -9.80 -5.33 -27.78
CA PRO A 370 -8.43 -5.80 -27.69
C PRO A 370 -7.48 -4.61 -27.63
N THR A 371 -6.47 -4.67 -26.72
CA THR A 371 -5.58 -3.54 -26.48
C THR A 371 -4.11 -3.91 -26.62
N ILE A 372 -3.54 -4.58 -25.62
CA ILE A 372 -2.12 -4.94 -25.56
C ILE A 372 -1.96 -6.43 -25.76
N THR A 373 -1.03 -6.82 -26.62
CA THR A 373 -0.59 -8.22 -26.73
C THR A 373 0.76 -8.37 -26.07
N ILE A 374 0.87 -9.29 -25.13
CA ILE A 374 2.10 -9.72 -24.45
C ILE A 374 2.46 -11.08 -25.03
N GLY A 375 3.66 -11.19 -25.58
CA GLY A 375 4.15 -12.40 -26.22
C GLY A 375 5.56 -12.74 -25.81
N LYS A 376 6.09 -13.84 -26.35
CA LYS A 376 7.51 -14.19 -26.31
C LYS A 376 8.21 -13.18 -27.23
N ASP A 377 8.99 -12.25 -26.64
CA ASP A 377 9.88 -11.35 -27.39
C ASP A 377 11.02 -12.14 -28.02
#